data_884eb9dbc6f4a9c3d3963cd379b2b8ed
#
_entry.id   884eb9dbc6f4a9c3d3963cd379b2b8ed
#
_cell.length_a   1.000
_cell.length_b   1.000
_cell.length_c   1.000
_cell.angle_alpha   90.00
_cell.angle_beta   90.00
_cell.angle_gamma   90.00
#
_symmetry.space_group_name_H-M   'P 1'
#
loop_
_entity.id
_entity.type
_entity.pdbx_description
1 polymer ?
#
loop_
_entity_poly.entity_id
_entity_poly.type
_entity_poly.pdbx_seq_one_letter_code
_entity_poly.pdbx_strand_id
1 'polypeptide(L)'
;MSIFFHEQLYRTDAVMAKLKNYSVTICGAGALGANLAENLARSSFGKLKVIDRDRIEERNLSTQPYYRSDVGAFKAKILANNLYRAISTKVAAETKELTSVNVAQLLKDSQLIVDVFDNSVARQVVKDYGDSTGIPCLHAGLSTDYAEVIWNDVYRVPSDINDDVCDYPLARNLVMLTVAVACEAIVSFIAAGEPRNVTITLNDLAVRSLTL
;
A
#
# COMPACT_ATOMS: atom_id res chain seq x y z
N MET A 1 -27.27 -10.46 1.81
CA MET A 1 -26.12 -10.80 0.92
C MET A 1 -24.94 -9.94 1.40
N SER A 2 -23.75 -10.53 1.55
CA SER A 2 -22.55 -9.79 1.98
C SER A 2 -22.11 -8.82 0.88
N ILE A 3 -21.56 -7.64 1.26
CA ILE A 3 -20.93 -6.72 0.30
C ILE A 3 -19.69 -7.37 -0.37
N PHE A 4 -19.12 -8.40 0.25
CA PHE A 4 -17.95 -9.16 -0.25
C PHE A 4 -18.36 -10.45 -0.96
N PHE A 5 -19.61 -10.58 -1.42
CA PHE A 5 -20.14 -11.83 -1.98
C PHE A 5 -19.28 -12.41 -3.11
N HIS A 6 -18.85 -11.58 -4.06
CA HIS A 6 -18.03 -12.04 -5.20
C HIS A 6 -16.62 -12.48 -4.75
N GLU A 7 -16.00 -11.77 -3.81
CA GLU A 7 -14.72 -12.18 -3.21
C GLU A 7 -14.85 -13.51 -2.46
N GLN A 8 -15.96 -13.72 -1.73
CA GLN A 8 -16.23 -14.99 -1.04
C GLN A 8 -16.34 -16.17 -2.00
N LEU A 9 -17.02 -15.98 -3.14
CA LEU A 9 -17.14 -17.03 -4.15
C LEU A 9 -15.79 -17.41 -4.77
N TYR A 10 -14.90 -16.44 -4.93
CA TYR A 10 -13.60 -16.65 -5.56
C TYR A 10 -12.54 -17.18 -4.57
N ARG A 11 -12.48 -16.64 -3.33
CA ARG A 11 -11.37 -16.86 -2.40
C ARG A 11 -11.62 -17.91 -1.32
N THR A 12 -12.78 -18.45 -1.15
CA THR A 12 -13.21 -19.32 -0.04
C THR A 12 -13.40 -18.58 1.31
N ASP A 13 -14.28 -19.12 2.14
CA ASP A 13 -14.58 -18.57 3.48
C ASP A 13 -13.36 -18.57 4.41
N ALA A 14 -12.51 -19.59 4.29
CA ALA A 14 -11.30 -19.71 5.12
C ALA A 14 -10.29 -18.60 4.82
N VAL A 15 -10.06 -18.28 3.54
CA VAL A 15 -9.18 -17.17 3.14
C VAL A 15 -9.80 -15.84 3.57
N MET A 16 -11.09 -15.62 3.33
CA MET A 16 -11.78 -14.39 3.73
C MET A 16 -11.69 -14.14 5.25
N ALA A 17 -11.80 -15.20 6.07
CA ALA A 17 -11.64 -15.10 7.52
C ALA A 17 -10.21 -14.70 7.92
N LYS A 18 -9.17 -15.20 7.23
CA LYS A 18 -7.80 -14.78 7.44
C LYS A 18 -7.61 -13.29 7.10
N LEU A 19 -8.04 -12.85 5.91
CA LEU A 19 -7.91 -11.47 5.45
C LEU A 19 -8.57 -10.48 6.42
N LYS A 20 -9.79 -10.79 6.86
CA LYS A 20 -10.56 -9.97 7.81
C LYS A 20 -9.83 -9.72 9.13
N ASN A 21 -9.03 -10.67 9.59
CA ASN A 21 -8.36 -10.62 10.88
C ASN A 21 -6.88 -10.24 10.80
N TYR A 22 -6.31 -10.15 9.61
CA TYR A 22 -4.90 -9.81 9.43
C TYR A 22 -4.67 -8.30 9.51
N SER A 23 -3.74 -7.89 10.38
CA SER A 23 -3.43 -6.48 10.62
C SER A 23 -2.40 -5.98 9.62
N VAL A 24 -2.82 -5.10 8.71
CA VAL A 24 -1.95 -4.52 7.68
C VAL A 24 -1.80 -3.03 7.92
N THR A 25 -0.56 -2.55 7.98
CA THR A 25 -0.25 -1.12 8.03
C THR A 25 0.35 -0.68 6.70
N ILE A 26 -0.27 0.32 6.08
CA ILE A 26 0.15 0.93 4.82
C ILE A 26 0.87 2.24 5.14
N CYS A 27 2.13 2.34 4.76
CA CYS A 27 2.99 3.49 4.95
C CYS A 27 3.00 4.35 3.67
N GLY A 28 2.20 5.41 3.68
CA GLY A 28 1.90 6.29 2.56
C GLY A 28 0.42 6.20 2.12
N ALA A 29 -0.20 7.35 1.81
CA ALA A 29 -1.54 7.47 1.24
C ALA A 29 -1.52 8.27 -0.08
N GLY A 30 -0.43 8.14 -0.82
CA GLY A 30 -0.26 8.66 -2.17
C GLY A 30 -0.95 7.79 -3.23
N ALA A 31 -0.43 7.84 -4.46
CA ALA A 31 -1.02 7.14 -5.60
C ALA A 31 -1.13 5.62 -5.37
N LEU A 32 -0.07 4.98 -4.89
CA LEU A 32 -0.12 3.54 -4.58
C LEU A 32 -0.93 3.28 -3.32
N GLY A 33 -0.59 3.92 -2.19
CA GLY A 33 -1.12 3.54 -0.89
C GLY A 33 -2.62 3.80 -0.73
N ALA A 34 -3.14 4.91 -1.26
CA ALA A 34 -4.56 5.19 -1.16
C ALA A 34 -5.41 4.22 -1.99
N ASN A 35 -4.99 3.93 -3.23
CA ASN A 35 -5.68 2.95 -4.08
C ASN A 35 -5.52 1.52 -3.52
N LEU A 36 -4.36 1.17 -2.93
CA LEU A 36 -4.15 -0.14 -2.31
C LEU A 36 -5.01 -0.31 -1.06
N ALA A 37 -5.12 0.70 -0.20
CA ALA A 37 -5.99 0.67 0.97
C ALA A 37 -7.46 0.45 0.57
N GLU A 38 -7.93 1.11 -0.49
CA GLU A 38 -9.28 0.89 -1.02
C GLU A 38 -9.43 -0.55 -1.54
N ASN A 39 -8.47 -1.04 -2.32
CA ASN A 39 -8.53 -2.39 -2.89
C ASN A 39 -8.52 -3.47 -1.79
N LEU A 40 -7.64 -3.36 -0.79
CA LEU A 40 -7.61 -4.28 0.36
C LEU A 40 -8.91 -4.22 1.17
N ALA A 41 -9.43 -3.02 1.45
CA ALA A 41 -10.70 -2.88 2.17
C ALA A 41 -11.86 -3.55 1.43
N ARG A 42 -11.92 -3.41 0.09
CA ARG A 42 -12.92 -4.06 -0.77
C ARG A 42 -12.71 -5.58 -0.89
N SER A 43 -11.50 -6.06 -0.62
CA SER A 43 -11.16 -7.49 -0.51
C SER A 43 -11.36 -8.06 0.91
N SER A 44 -12.14 -7.36 1.76
CA SER A 44 -12.52 -7.80 3.12
C SER A 44 -11.45 -7.68 4.20
N PHE A 45 -10.39 -6.91 4.00
CA PHE A 45 -9.45 -6.62 5.09
C PHE A 45 -10.13 -5.74 6.15
N GLY A 46 -10.22 -6.27 7.38
CA GLY A 46 -10.93 -5.59 8.49
C GLY A 46 -10.02 -4.79 9.43
N LYS A 47 -8.71 -5.00 9.36
CA LYS A 47 -7.72 -4.38 10.27
C LYS A 47 -6.66 -3.62 9.48
N LEU A 48 -7.06 -2.49 8.91
CA LEU A 48 -6.18 -1.61 8.14
C LEU A 48 -5.77 -0.39 8.96
N LYS A 49 -4.50 -0.01 8.85
CA LYS A 49 -3.94 1.24 9.33
C LYS A 49 -3.25 1.95 8.16
N VAL A 50 -3.39 3.26 8.07
CA VAL A 50 -2.70 4.09 7.07
C VAL A 50 -1.95 5.19 7.78
N ILE A 51 -0.68 5.38 7.44
CA ILE A 51 0.21 6.41 7.99
C ILE A 51 0.62 7.34 6.86
N ASP A 52 0.22 8.61 6.96
CA ASP A 52 0.60 9.64 5.99
C ASP A 52 0.40 11.02 6.61
N ARG A 53 1.45 11.86 6.56
CA ARG A 53 1.42 13.22 7.11
C ARG A 53 0.84 14.28 6.17
N ASP A 54 0.75 13.95 4.87
CA ASP A 54 0.47 14.92 3.82
C ASP A 54 -0.99 15.32 3.73
N ARG A 55 -1.19 16.46 3.08
CA ARG A 55 -2.49 16.95 2.68
C ARG A 55 -2.74 16.68 1.20
N ILE A 56 -4.01 16.61 0.84
CA ILE A 56 -4.45 16.42 -0.54
C ILE A 56 -4.24 17.71 -1.31
N GLU A 57 -3.64 17.61 -2.50
CA GLU A 57 -3.43 18.68 -3.45
C GLU A 57 -4.19 18.41 -4.76
N GLU A 58 -4.46 19.45 -5.55
CA GLU A 58 -5.18 19.27 -6.83
C GLU A 58 -4.46 18.31 -7.78
N ARG A 59 -3.14 18.35 -7.84
CA ARG A 59 -2.32 17.43 -8.68
C ARG A 59 -2.46 15.95 -8.27
N ASN A 60 -2.91 15.67 -7.06
CA ASN A 60 -3.14 14.30 -6.60
C ASN A 60 -4.38 13.66 -7.20
N LEU A 61 -5.36 14.44 -7.62
CA LEU A 61 -6.69 13.96 -8.01
C LEU A 61 -6.69 13.07 -9.26
N SER A 62 -5.68 13.16 -10.11
CA SER A 62 -5.56 12.31 -11.29
C SER A 62 -5.19 10.86 -10.97
N THR A 63 -4.45 10.63 -9.90
CA THR A 63 -3.87 9.30 -9.58
C THR A 63 -4.33 8.74 -8.25
N GLN A 64 -4.88 9.58 -7.35
CA GLN A 64 -5.31 9.20 -6.00
C GLN A 64 -6.85 9.25 -5.90
N PRO A 65 -7.49 8.42 -5.07
CA PRO A 65 -8.95 8.31 -4.98
C PRO A 65 -9.57 9.37 -4.05
N TYR A 66 -9.16 10.62 -4.24
CA TYR A 66 -9.68 11.77 -3.50
C TYR A 66 -10.57 12.65 -4.41
N TYR A 67 -11.39 13.46 -3.80
CA TYR A 67 -12.29 14.38 -4.49
C TYR A 67 -11.80 15.82 -4.40
N ARG A 68 -12.24 16.66 -5.32
CA ARG A 68 -11.88 18.10 -5.31
C ARG A 68 -12.25 18.78 -3.98
N SER A 69 -13.36 18.37 -3.35
CA SER A 69 -13.77 18.85 -2.04
C SER A 69 -12.84 18.50 -0.89
N ASP A 70 -11.93 17.54 -1.10
CA ASP A 70 -11.02 17.04 -0.07
C ASP A 70 -9.67 17.77 -0.06
N VAL A 71 -9.44 18.64 -1.06
CA VAL A 71 -8.17 19.40 -1.18
C VAL A 71 -7.91 20.22 0.09
N GLY A 72 -6.67 20.10 0.61
CA GLY A 72 -6.23 20.72 1.86
C GLY A 72 -6.43 19.86 3.11
N ALA A 73 -7.24 18.79 3.05
CA ALA A 73 -7.41 17.86 4.16
C ALA A 73 -6.30 16.80 4.22
N PHE A 74 -6.09 16.17 5.38
CA PHE A 74 -5.09 15.11 5.53
C PHE A 74 -5.48 13.85 4.76
N LYS A 75 -4.57 13.33 3.92
CA LYS A 75 -4.76 12.14 3.07
C LYS A 75 -5.27 10.94 3.86
N ALA A 76 -4.56 10.54 4.93
CA ALA A 76 -4.94 9.38 5.74
C ALA A 76 -6.34 9.50 6.36
N LYS A 77 -6.73 10.69 6.85
CA LYS A 77 -8.06 10.90 7.44
C LYS A 77 -9.17 10.81 6.41
N ILE A 78 -8.99 11.45 5.26
CA ILE A 78 -10.01 11.44 4.19
C ILE A 78 -10.17 10.02 3.65
N LEU A 79 -9.07 9.30 3.43
CA LEU A 79 -9.11 7.92 2.98
C LEU A 79 -9.92 7.03 3.95
N ALA A 80 -9.64 7.12 5.25
CA ALA A 80 -10.39 6.38 6.27
C ALA A 80 -11.89 6.73 6.26
N ASN A 81 -12.24 8.00 6.14
CA ASN A 81 -13.63 8.45 6.08
C ASN A 81 -14.34 7.94 4.81
N ASN A 82 -13.66 8.01 3.66
CA ASN A 82 -14.22 7.56 2.38
C ASN A 82 -14.49 6.05 2.40
N LEU A 83 -13.57 5.25 2.91
CA LEU A 83 -13.73 3.80 3.05
C LEU A 83 -14.84 3.43 4.05
N TYR A 84 -14.96 4.17 5.14
CA TYR A 84 -16.08 3.97 6.06
C TYR A 84 -17.44 4.28 5.41
N ARG A 85 -17.53 5.37 4.66
CA ARG A 85 -18.77 5.74 3.95
C ARG A 85 -19.11 4.78 2.82
N ALA A 86 -18.10 4.28 2.09
CA ALA A 86 -18.31 3.41 0.95
C ALA A 86 -18.71 1.98 1.35
N ILE A 87 -18.05 1.40 2.35
CA ILE A 87 -18.16 -0.03 2.68
C ILE A 87 -18.13 -0.33 4.18
N SER A 88 -18.29 0.70 5.02
CA SER A 88 -18.27 0.60 6.50
C SER A 88 -16.98 0.01 7.10
N THR A 89 -15.88 -0.03 6.36
CA THR A 89 -14.58 -0.47 6.86
C THR A 89 -13.93 0.64 7.69
N LYS A 90 -13.57 0.31 8.93
CA LYS A 90 -12.87 1.24 9.84
C LYS A 90 -11.37 1.10 9.59
N VAL A 91 -10.75 2.16 9.07
CA VAL A 91 -9.31 2.26 8.88
C VAL A 91 -8.72 3.17 9.93
N ALA A 92 -7.68 2.72 10.64
CA ALA A 92 -6.94 3.57 11.55
C ALA A 92 -6.07 4.55 10.75
N ALA A 93 -6.21 5.85 11.00
CA ALA A 93 -5.50 6.90 10.26
C ALA A 93 -4.52 7.64 11.17
N GLU A 94 -3.24 7.60 10.83
CA GLU A 94 -2.17 8.35 11.50
C GLU A 94 -1.67 9.47 10.59
N THR A 95 -1.82 10.72 11.03
CA THR A 95 -1.37 11.91 10.27
C THR A 95 0.00 12.39 10.73
N LYS A 96 0.90 11.44 11.01
CA LYS A 96 2.25 11.71 11.50
C LYS A 96 3.28 11.33 10.46
N GLU A 97 4.39 12.05 10.48
CA GLU A 97 5.59 11.60 9.79
C GLU A 97 6.11 10.32 10.46
N LEU A 98 6.43 9.30 9.66
CA LEU A 98 7.09 8.10 10.16
C LEU A 98 8.60 8.34 10.17
N THR A 99 9.21 8.20 11.35
CA THR A 99 10.62 8.44 11.59
C THR A 99 11.22 7.31 12.42
N SER A 100 12.55 7.24 12.49
CA SER A 100 13.26 6.26 13.36
C SER A 100 12.87 6.38 14.85
N VAL A 101 12.41 7.55 15.30
CA VAL A 101 12.01 7.76 16.69
C VAL A 101 10.65 7.16 17.02
N ASN A 102 9.71 7.15 16.06
CA ASN A 102 8.32 6.75 16.32
C ASN A 102 7.88 5.48 15.57
N VAL A 103 8.74 4.91 14.72
CA VAL A 103 8.41 3.74 13.89
C VAL A 103 7.92 2.57 14.74
N ALA A 104 8.58 2.27 15.85
CA ALA A 104 8.18 1.19 16.74
C ALA A 104 6.79 1.39 17.33
N GLN A 105 6.42 2.63 17.70
CA GLN A 105 5.08 2.94 18.19
C GLN A 105 4.01 2.83 17.11
N LEU A 106 4.32 3.32 15.90
CA LEU A 106 3.36 3.36 14.81
C LEU A 106 3.11 1.99 14.18
N LEU A 107 4.12 1.11 14.15
CA LEU A 107 4.06 -0.18 13.48
C LEU A 107 3.90 -1.41 14.39
N LYS A 108 3.94 -1.26 15.72
CA LYS A 108 3.96 -2.36 16.70
C LYS A 108 2.86 -3.42 16.56
N ASP A 109 1.68 -3.02 16.07
CA ASP A 109 0.52 -3.91 15.97
C ASP A 109 0.34 -4.50 14.56
N SER A 110 1.33 -4.30 13.69
CA SER A 110 1.29 -4.76 12.30
C SER A 110 1.70 -6.23 12.21
N GLN A 111 0.92 -7.04 11.49
CA GLN A 111 1.33 -8.38 11.07
C GLN A 111 1.95 -8.34 9.66
N LEU A 112 1.67 -7.28 8.90
CA LEU A 112 2.28 -6.98 7.61
C LEU A 112 2.42 -5.45 7.51
N ILE A 113 3.57 -5.02 7.03
CA ILE A 113 3.84 -3.63 6.67
C ILE A 113 3.88 -3.54 5.15
N VAL A 114 3.23 -2.52 4.59
CA VAL A 114 3.31 -2.20 3.17
C VAL A 114 3.90 -0.81 3.04
N ASP A 115 5.11 -0.74 2.51
CA ASP A 115 5.82 0.50 2.25
C ASP A 115 5.58 0.98 0.82
N VAL A 116 4.97 2.14 0.72
CA VAL A 116 4.70 2.84 -0.54
C VAL A 116 5.04 4.33 -0.43
N PHE A 117 5.97 4.67 0.46
CA PHE A 117 6.51 6.02 0.54
C PHE A 117 7.29 6.36 -0.73
N ASP A 118 7.38 7.63 -1.03
CA ASP A 118 8.07 8.18 -2.22
C ASP A 118 9.49 8.70 -1.93
N ASN A 119 9.95 8.64 -0.68
CA ASN A 119 11.28 9.10 -0.29
C ASN A 119 12.11 7.98 0.37
N SER A 120 13.40 7.94 0.07
CA SER A 120 14.33 6.90 0.53
C SER A 120 14.51 6.88 2.04
N VAL A 121 14.46 8.02 2.70
CA VAL A 121 14.65 8.10 4.16
C VAL A 121 13.55 7.34 4.88
N ALA A 122 12.29 7.61 4.55
CA ALA A 122 11.15 6.91 5.15
C ALA A 122 11.16 5.42 4.77
N ARG A 123 11.47 5.07 3.52
CA ARG A 123 11.63 3.68 3.06
C ARG A 123 12.70 2.93 3.85
N GLN A 124 13.85 3.56 4.11
CA GLN A 124 14.91 2.95 4.90
C GLN A 124 14.46 2.69 6.33
N VAL A 125 13.76 3.63 6.97
CA VAL A 125 13.23 3.44 8.33
C VAL A 125 12.26 2.26 8.39
N VAL A 126 11.37 2.12 7.40
CA VAL A 126 10.42 0.99 7.34
C VAL A 126 11.16 -0.33 7.12
N LYS A 127 12.12 -0.36 6.20
CA LYS A 127 12.92 -1.53 5.90
C LYS A 127 13.69 -2.01 7.14
N ASP A 128 14.43 -1.12 7.79
CA ASP A 128 15.23 -1.44 8.98
C ASP A 128 14.36 -1.96 10.13
N TYR A 129 13.17 -1.38 10.29
CA TYR A 129 12.22 -1.86 11.29
C TYR A 129 11.69 -3.25 10.95
N GLY A 130 11.31 -3.52 9.71
CA GLY A 130 10.90 -4.84 9.25
C GLY A 130 12.00 -5.89 9.46
N ASP A 131 13.25 -5.58 9.07
CA ASP A 131 14.41 -6.46 9.24
C ASP A 131 14.69 -6.75 10.72
N SER A 132 14.62 -5.73 11.59
CA SER A 132 14.93 -5.87 13.00
C SER A 132 13.86 -6.62 13.81
N THR A 133 12.60 -6.56 13.38
CA THR A 133 11.46 -7.18 14.08
C THR A 133 11.02 -8.51 13.49
N GLY A 134 11.45 -8.81 12.26
CA GLY A 134 10.99 -9.97 11.51
C GLY A 134 9.54 -9.84 11.01
N ILE A 135 8.93 -8.65 11.11
CA ILE A 135 7.59 -8.42 10.56
C ILE A 135 7.70 -8.39 9.03
N PRO A 136 6.91 -9.20 8.30
CA PRO A 136 6.90 -9.17 6.85
C PRO A 136 6.65 -7.75 6.32
N CYS A 137 7.45 -7.32 5.36
CA CYS A 137 7.31 -6.02 4.74
C CYS A 137 7.30 -6.16 3.22
N LEU A 138 6.27 -5.60 2.58
CA LEU A 138 6.13 -5.49 1.14
C LEU A 138 6.42 -4.06 0.72
N HIS A 139 7.38 -3.86 -0.17
CA HIS A 139 7.69 -2.57 -0.77
C HIS A 139 7.10 -2.50 -2.18
N ALA A 140 6.37 -1.44 -2.49
CA ALA A 140 5.94 -1.17 -3.85
C ALA A 140 6.41 0.22 -4.28
N GLY A 141 6.91 0.30 -5.49
CA GLY A 141 7.41 1.52 -6.10
C GLY A 141 7.14 1.54 -7.58
N LEU A 142 7.16 2.74 -8.16
CA LEU A 142 7.00 2.92 -9.59
C LEU A 142 7.77 4.15 -10.07
N SER A 143 8.19 4.12 -11.32
CA SER A 143 8.87 5.22 -11.98
C SER A 143 8.66 5.09 -13.49
N THR A 144 8.19 6.17 -14.12
CA THR A 144 7.96 6.26 -15.58
C THR A 144 6.98 5.17 -16.09
N ASP A 145 7.49 4.07 -16.62
CA ASP A 145 6.73 2.95 -17.18
C ASP A 145 6.99 1.62 -16.46
N TYR A 146 7.77 1.65 -15.38
CA TYR A 146 8.18 0.50 -14.57
C TYR A 146 7.63 0.58 -13.17
N ALA A 147 7.27 -0.57 -12.62
CA ALA A 147 6.93 -0.71 -11.21
C ALA A 147 7.44 -2.04 -10.65
N GLU A 148 7.55 -2.08 -9.33
CA GLU A 148 7.96 -3.28 -8.61
C GLU A 148 7.14 -3.48 -7.35
N VAL A 149 6.98 -4.75 -6.98
CA VAL A 149 6.36 -5.22 -5.73
C VAL A 149 7.31 -6.26 -5.14
N ILE A 150 8.06 -5.88 -4.11
CA ILE A 150 9.24 -6.61 -3.62
C ILE A 150 9.15 -6.80 -2.11
N TRP A 151 9.41 -8.02 -1.64
CA TRP A 151 9.50 -8.32 -0.20
C TRP A 151 10.85 -7.90 0.39
N ASN A 152 10.86 -7.64 1.70
CA ASN A 152 11.94 -6.97 2.43
C ASN A 152 13.31 -7.63 2.29
N ASP A 153 13.37 -8.95 2.27
CA ASP A 153 14.61 -9.75 2.14
C ASP A 153 15.37 -9.49 0.83
N VAL A 154 14.64 -9.15 -0.23
CA VAL A 154 15.19 -8.85 -1.56
C VAL A 154 15.29 -7.35 -1.83
N TYR A 155 14.39 -6.58 -1.22
CA TYR A 155 14.27 -5.15 -1.47
C TYR A 155 15.54 -4.37 -1.16
N ARG A 156 15.87 -3.43 -2.02
CA ARG A 156 16.93 -2.43 -1.82
C ARG A 156 16.33 -1.05 -1.96
N VAL A 157 16.55 -0.22 -0.94
CA VAL A 157 16.07 1.18 -0.99
C VAL A 157 16.78 1.90 -2.12
N PRO A 158 16.05 2.53 -3.05
CA PRO A 158 16.66 3.32 -4.11
C PRO A 158 17.48 4.47 -3.52
N SER A 159 18.63 4.78 -4.13
CA SER A 159 19.39 5.98 -3.80
C SER A 159 18.63 7.20 -4.32
N ASP A 160 18.52 8.25 -3.50
CA ASP A 160 17.97 9.54 -3.93
C ASP A 160 18.94 10.19 -4.92
N ILE A 161 18.71 9.95 -6.20
CA ILE A 161 19.53 10.56 -7.29
C ILE A 161 18.91 11.89 -7.74
N ASN A 162 17.63 12.15 -7.44
CA ASN A 162 16.94 13.39 -7.81
C ASN A 162 16.18 13.95 -6.61
N ASP A 163 16.56 15.17 -6.21
CA ASP A 163 15.98 15.89 -5.07
C ASP A 163 14.51 16.33 -5.25
N ASP A 164 13.90 16.15 -6.42
CA ASP A 164 12.53 16.60 -6.71
C ASP A 164 11.60 15.43 -6.98
N VAL A 165 11.27 14.72 -5.91
CA VAL A 165 10.45 13.49 -5.93
C VAL A 165 8.98 13.76 -6.29
N CYS A 166 8.55 15.04 -6.31
CA CYS A 166 7.14 15.38 -6.50
C CYS A 166 6.70 15.54 -7.96
N ASP A 167 7.62 15.72 -8.91
CA ASP A 167 7.31 16.05 -10.32
C ASP A 167 7.76 14.95 -11.32
N TYR A 168 7.69 13.68 -10.92
CA TYR A 168 7.98 12.58 -11.84
C TYR A 168 6.76 12.17 -12.67
N PRO A 169 6.95 11.68 -13.91
CA PRO A 169 5.87 11.18 -14.73
C PRO A 169 5.18 9.99 -14.07
N LEU A 170 3.86 10.09 -13.90
CA LEU A 170 3.07 9.06 -13.24
C LEU A 170 1.82 8.71 -14.06
N ALA A 171 1.83 7.56 -14.71
CA ALA A 171 0.66 7.05 -15.42
C ALA A 171 -0.32 6.38 -14.45
N ARG A 172 -1.58 6.86 -14.39
CA ARG A 172 -2.61 6.25 -13.56
C ARG A 172 -2.78 4.75 -13.83
N ASN A 173 -2.68 4.31 -15.07
CA ASN A 173 -2.84 2.90 -15.40
C ASN A 173 -1.72 2.03 -14.80
N LEU A 174 -0.48 2.53 -14.73
CA LEU A 174 0.60 1.85 -14.04
C LEU A 174 0.33 1.74 -12.54
N VAL A 175 -0.18 2.83 -11.92
CA VAL A 175 -0.61 2.81 -10.51
C VAL A 175 -1.62 1.70 -10.27
N MET A 176 -2.69 1.63 -11.07
CA MET A 176 -3.77 0.66 -10.88
C MET A 176 -3.28 -0.78 -11.09
N LEU A 177 -2.41 -1.00 -12.08
CA LEU A 177 -1.81 -2.31 -12.33
C LEU A 177 -0.93 -2.75 -11.15
N THR A 178 -0.08 -1.85 -10.66
CA THR A 178 0.78 -2.10 -9.49
C THR A 178 -0.04 -2.39 -8.24
N VAL A 179 -1.11 -1.64 -8.00
CA VAL A 179 -2.03 -1.84 -6.88
C VAL A 179 -2.71 -3.20 -6.94
N ALA A 180 -3.18 -3.62 -8.11
CA ALA A 180 -3.83 -4.92 -8.30
C ALA A 180 -2.84 -6.07 -7.99
N VAL A 181 -1.62 -5.98 -8.52
CA VAL A 181 -0.55 -6.96 -8.29
C VAL A 181 -0.12 -6.99 -6.83
N ALA A 182 0.09 -5.83 -6.20
CA ALA A 182 0.47 -5.74 -4.79
C ALA A 182 -0.62 -6.32 -3.87
N CYS A 183 -1.89 -6.01 -4.16
CA CYS A 183 -3.01 -6.57 -3.40
C CYS A 183 -3.03 -8.10 -3.50
N GLU A 184 -2.87 -8.67 -4.69
CA GLU A 184 -2.88 -10.11 -4.89
C GLU A 184 -1.64 -10.79 -4.29
N ALA A 185 -0.46 -10.14 -4.31
CA ALA A 185 0.74 -10.61 -3.61
C ALA A 185 0.53 -10.68 -2.10
N ILE A 186 -0.14 -9.68 -1.51
CA ILE A 186 -0.52 -9.65 -0.09
C ILE A 186 -1.50 -10.79 0.24
N VAL A 187 -2.56 -10.95 -0.57
CA VAL A 187 -3.56 -12.01 -0.37
C VAL A 187 -2.92 -13.39 -0.47
N SER A 188 -2.08 -13.63 -1.48
CA SER A 188 -1.36 -14.89 -1.67
C SER A 188 -0.45 -15.22 -0.49
N PHE A 189 0.28 -14.21 0.01
CA PHE A 189 1.12 -14.37 1.20
C PHE A 189 0.30 -14.73 2.45
N ILE A 190 -0.82 -14.06 2.71
CA ILE A 190 -1.66 -14.35 3.88
C ILE A 190 -2.36 -15.70 3.75
N ALA A 191 -2.76 -16.08 2.56
CA ALA A 191 -3.47 -17.33 2.31
C ALA A 191 -2.53 -18.54 2.41
N ALA A 192 -1.34 -18.48 1.78
CA ALA A 192 -0.44 -19.61 1.55
C ALA A 192 0.97 -19.44 2.16
N GLY A 193 1.35 -18.24 2.62
CA GLY A 193 2.71 -17.97 3.12
C GLY A 193 3.75 -17.78 2.01
N GLU A 194 3.32 -17.56 0.77
CA GLU A 194 4.20 -17.45 -0.40
C GLU A 194 4.50 -15.99 -0.75
N PRO A 195 5.71 -15.46 -0.44
CA PRO A 195 6.12 -14.16 -0.91
C PRO A 195 6.42 -14.23 -2.42
N ARG A 196 5.88 -13.28 -3.18
CA ARG A 196 6.10 -13.16 -4.63
C ARG A 196 6.68 -11.80 -4.93
N ASN A 197 7.89 -11.78 -5.47
CA ASN A 197 8.52 -10.57 -5.99
C ASN A 197 8.15 -10.41 -7.46
N VAL A 198 7.67 -9.22 -7.83
CA VAL A 198 7.09 -8.98 -9.14
C VAL A 198 7.58 -7.65 -9.70
N THR A 199 7.86 -7.62 -10.99
CA THR A 199 8.08 -6.40 -11.77
C THR A 199 6.98 -6.20 -12.79
N ILE A 200 6.68 -4.95 -13.10
CA ILE A 200 5.61 -4.56 -14.01
C ILE A 200 6.17 -3.53 -14.98
N THR A 201 5.90 -3.71 -16.25
CA THR A 201 6.22 -2.74 -17.30
C THR A 201 4.97 -2.36 -18.08
N LEU A 202 4.71 -1.06 -18.22
CA LEU A 202 3.50 -0.55 -18.85
C LEU A 202 3.56 -0.66 -20.38
N ASN A 203 4.75 -0.47 -20.96
CA ASN A 203 4.92 -0.44 -22.42
C ASN A 203 4.53 -1.75 -23.12
N ASP A 204 4.84 -2.90 -22.51
CA ASP A 204 4.51 -4.22 -23.04
C ASP A 204 3.40 -4.94 -22.24
N LEU A 205 2.79 -4.22 -21.27
CA LEU A 205 1.75 -4.72 -20.38
C LEU A 205 2.16 -6.01 -19.64
N ALA A 206 3.45 -6.13 -19.31
CA ALA A 206 3.97 -7.35 -18.71
C ALA A 206 4.01 -7.28 -17.20
N VAL A 207 3.65 -8.40 -16.58
CA VAL A 207 3.83 -8.68 -15.16
C VAL A 207 4.74 -9.91 -15.07
N ARG A 208 5.92 -9.75 -14.47
CA ARG A 208 6.96 -10.80 -14.41
C ARG A 208 7.33 -11.11 -12.97
N SER A 209 7.33 -12.40 -12.62
CA SER A 209 7.92 -12.83 -11.35
C SER A 209 9.44 -12.66 -11.39
N LEU A 210 10.00 -12.06 -10.34
CA LEU A 210 11.44 -12.08 -10.11
C LEU A 210 11.78 -13.44 -9.48
N THR A 211 12.40 -14.31 -10.27
CA THR A 211 13.07 -15.51 -9.76
C THR A 211 14.45 -15.09 -9.27
N LEU A 212 14.75 -15.33 -8.02
CA LEU A 212 16.08 -15.13 -7.40
C LEU A 212 16.98 -16.29 -7.67
#